data_2e208a4c887971dde01f4556dd3f37db
#
_entry.id   2e208a4c887971dde01f4556dd3f37db
#
_cell.length_a   1.000
_cell.length_b   1.000
_cell.length_c   1.000
_cell.angle_alpha   90.00
_cell.angle_beta   90.00
_cell.angle_gamma   90.00
#
_symmetry.space_group_name_H-M   'P 1'
#
loop_
_entity.id
_entity.type
_entity.pdbx_description
1 polymer ?
#
loop_
_entity_poly.entity_id
_entity_poly.type
_entity_poly.pdbx_seq_one_letter_code
_entity_poly.pdbx_strand_id
1 'polypeptide(L)'
;MQSFKELDADCFCLQETKLQPDQIELDLPGYYQYWNSAVKKGYSGTALFTKIKPLSVTYGIGMEEHDQEGRVITADFNDHCLVTCYTPNSQRGLARLTYRMKWEDDFKKYLLDLSKKKPVILCGDLNVAHEEIDLANPASNHMNAGFTDDERNKMTELLSDGFTDSFRYLHQDKKDAYSWWSYFAKSRERNIG
;
A
#
# COMPACT_ATOMS: atom_id res chain seq x y z
N MET A 1 -17.04 -3.23 9.11
CA MET A 1 -17.63 -4.60 9.27
C MET A 1 -18.56 -4.96 8.13
N GLN A 2 -19.48 -4.10 7.72
CA GLN A 2 -20.43 -4.41 6.63
C GLN A 2 -19.70 -4.70 5.31
N SER A 3 -18.84 -3.81 4.84
CA SER A 3 -18.05 -4.00 3.60
C SER A 3 -17.18 -5.26 3.61
N PHE A 4 -16.63 -5.61 4.78
CA PHE A 4 -15.82 -6.83 4.94
C PHE A 4 -16.66 -8.10 4.66
N LYS A 5 -17.89 -8.14 5.20
CA LYS A 5 -18.82 -9.27 4.99
C LYS A 5 -19.36 -9.32 3.56
N GLU A 6 -19.63 -8.15 2.97
CA GLU A 6 -20.16 -8.05 1.61
C GLU A 6 -19.12 -8.46 0.54
N LEU A 7 -17.85 -8.12 0.75
CA LEU A 7 -16.78 -8.49 -0.18
C LEU A 7 -16.39 -9.96 -0.08
N ASP A 8 -16.52 -10.56 1.09
CA ASP A 8 -16.15 -11.96 1.38
C ASP A 8 -14.83 -12.40 0.75
N ALA A 9 -13.85 -11.48 0.72
CA ALA A 9 -12.58 -11.68 0.06
C ALA A 9 -11.74 -12.77 0.74
N ASP A 10 -10.95 -13.53 -0.01
CA ASP A 10 -10.01 -14.52 0.54
C ASP A 10 -8.90 -13.85 1.35
N CYS A 11 -8.42 -12.69 0.89
CA CYS A 11 -7.51 -11.82 1.62
C CYS A 11 -8.04 -10.39 1.65
N PHE A 12 -8.01 -9.76 2.81
CA PHE A 12 -8.41 -8.38 3.01
C PHE A 12 -7.30 -7.63 3.74
N CYS A 13 -6.82 -6.54 3.14
CA CYS A 13 -5.72 -5.74 3.66
C CYS A 13 -6.19 -4.35 4.06
N LEU A 14 -5.71 -3.87 5.21
CA LEU A 14 -5.99 -2.52 5.68
C LEU A 14 -4.68 -1.76 5.89
N GLN A 15 -4.71 -0.50 5.54
CA GLN A 15 -3.64 0.45 5.78
C GLN A 15 -4.14 1.56 6.71
N GLU A 16 -3.20 2.22 7.36
CA GLU A 16 -3.50 3.34 8.27
C GLU A 16 -4.43 2.94 9.43
N THR A 17 -4.18 1.75 9.99
CA THR A 17 -5.00 1.22 11.09
C THR A 17 -4.91 2.08 12.35
N LYS A 18 -3.76 2.74 12.58
CA LYS A 18 -3.49 3.60 13.75
C LYS A 18 -3.70 2.92 15.09
N LEU A 19 -3.76 1.60 15.10
CA LEU A 19 -4.04 0.78 16.28
C LEU A 19 -2.75 0.22 16.88
N GLN A 20 -2.79 0.03 18.20
CA GLN A 20 -1.82 -0.76 18.93
C GLN A 20 -2.41 -2.14 19.23
N PRO A 21 -1.58 -3.14 19.52
CA PRO A 21 -2.06 -4.39 20.08
C PRO A 21 -3.01 -4.10 21.25
N ASP A 22 -4.03 -4.92 21.44
CA ASP A 22 -5.01 -4.84 22.54
C ASP A 22 -6.00 -3.66 22.50
N GLN A 23 -5.95 -2.78 21.48
CA GLN A 23 -6.93 -1.70 21.34
C GLN A 23 -8.23 -2.15 20.64
N ILE A 24 -8.19 -3.25 19.92
CA ILE A 24 -9.36 -3.80 19.23
C ILE A 24 -9.30 -5.33 19.23
N GLU A 25 -10.42 -5.94 19.50
CA GLU A 25 -10.67 -7.36 19.28
C GLU A 25 -11.76 -7.48 18.21
N LEU A 26 -11.41 -8.12 17.09
CA LEU A 26 -12.35 -8.35 15.99
C LEU A 26 -12.72 -9.83 15.94
N ASP A 27 -14.00 -10.12 16.19
CA ASP A 27 -14.56 -11.43 15.95
C ASP A 27 -14.86 -11.59 14.45
N LEU A 28 -13.95 -12.26 13.75
CA LEU A 28 -14.03 -12.55 12.31
C LEU A 28 -13.87 -14.05 12.08
N PRO A 29 -14.93 -14.84 12.30
CA PRO A 29 -14.87 -16.28 12.11
C PRO A 29 -14.41 -16.64 10.68
N GLY A 30 -13.45 -17.56 10.59
CA GLY A 30 -12.90 -18.02 9.32
C GLY A 30 -11.74 -17.19 8.78
N TYR A 31 -11.31 -16.14 9.49
CA TYR A 31 -10.14 -15.36 9.10
C TYR A 31 -9.01 -15.43 10.13
N TYR A 32 -7.80 -15.68 9.66
CA TYR A 32 -6.56 -15.42 10.38
C TYR A 32 -6.26 -13.93 10.28
N GLN A 33 -5.80 -13.33 11.39
CA GLN A 33 -5.57 -11.89 11.50
C GLN A 33 -4.11 -11.61 11.83
N TYR A 34 -3.51 -10.70 11.10
CA TYR A 34 -2.12 -10.27 11.29
C TYR A 34 -2.05 -8.75 11.32
N TRP A 35 -1.45 -8.20 12.37
CA TRP A 35 -1.41 -6.78 12.63
C TRP A 35 0.03 -6.32 12.77
N ASN A 36 0.40 -5.24 12.10
CA ASN A 36 1.69 -4.58 12.22
C ASN A 36 1.46 -3.14 12.65
N SER A 37 1.77 -2.83 13.90
CA SER A 37 1.56 -1.52 14.50
C SER A 37 2.84 -0.71 14.47
N ALA A 38 2.71 0.61 14.31
CA ALA A 38 3.85 1.51 14.50
C ALA A 38 4.24 1.58 15.98
N VAL A 39 5.51 1.81 16.27
CA VAL A 39 5.99 2.13 17.63
C VAL A 39 5.31 3.40 18.16
N LYS A 40 5.15 4.39 17.28
CA LYS A 40 4.40 5.61 17.60
C LYS A 40 2.90 5.32 17.63
N LYS A 41 2.28 5.49 18.79
CA LYS A 41 0.82 5.30 18.99
C LYS A 41 -0.01 6.23 18.11
N GLY A 42 -1.13 5.70 17.57
CA GLY A 42 -2.06 6.48 16.75
C GLY A 42 -1.53 6.85 15.36
N TYR A 43 -0.51 6.14 14.87
CA TYR A 43 0.16 6.45 13.61
C TYR A 43 0.31 5.20 12.74
N SER A 44 0.20 5.36 11.40
CA SER A 44 0.46 4.31 10.42
C SER A 44 -0.23 2.97 10.74
N GLY A 45 0.45 1.85 10.56
CA GLY A 45 -0.03 0.51 10.85
C GLY A 45 -0.75 -0.15 9.68
N THR A 46 -0.56 -1.45 9.55
CA THR A 46 -1.20 -2.30 8.53
C THR A 46 -1.85 -3.51 9.17
N ALA A 47 -2.84 -4.10 8.49
CA ALA A 47 -3.43 -5.36 8.89
C ALA A 47 -3.74 -6.23 7.67
N LEU A 48 -3.63 -7.53 7.85
CA LEU A 48 -3.99 -8.56 6.88
C LEU A 48 -4.96 -9.55 7.51
N PHE A 49 -6.04 -9.82 6.82
CA PHE A 49 -7.03 -10.85 7.14
C PHE A 49 -7.05 -11.86 6.00
N THR A 50 -6.99 -13.13 6.30
CA THR A 50 -6.98 -14.18 5.26
C THR A 50 -7.73 -15.42 5.71
N LYS A 51 -8.51 -16.02 4.80
CA LYS A 51 -9.20 -17.30 5.03
C LYS A 51 -8.23 -18.48 5.02
N ILE A 52 -7.12 -18.36 4.28
CA ILE A 52 -6.11 -19.39 4.14
C ILE A 52 -4.94 -19.06 5.07
N LYS A 53 -4.56 -20.02 5.93
CA LYS A 53 -3.42 -19.85 6.81
C LYS A 53 -2.12 -19.76 6.00
N PRO A 54 -1.34 -18.65 6.08
CA PRO A 54 -0.04 -18.56 5.44
C PRO A 54 0.95 -19.57 6.03
N LEU A 55 1.96 -19.95 5.25
CA LEU A 55 3.11 -20.74 5.72
C LEU A 55 3.92 -19.95 6.75
N SER A 56 4.11 -18.66 6.48
CA SER A 56 4.76 -17.72 7.39
C SER A 56 4.28 -16.31 7.15
N VAL A 57 4.46 -15.44 8.15
CA VAL A 57 4.17 -14.00 8.04
C VAL A 57 5.38 -13.22 8.55
N THR A 58 5.80 -12.23 7.77
CA THR A 58 6.90 -11.32 8.11
C THR A 58 6.36 -9.90 8.23
N TYR A 59 6.86 -9.16 9.20
CA TYR A 59 6.53 -7.76 9.45
C TYR A 59 7.71 -6.88 9.11
N GLY A 60 7.45 -5.80 8.36
CA GLY A 60 8.51 -4.92 7.85
C GLY A 60 9.26 -5.51 6.65
N ILE A 61 10.40 -4.91 6.33
CA ILE A 61 11.30 -5.32 5.25
C ILE A 61 12.67 -5.80 5.74
N GLY A 62 12.82 -5.95 7.07
CA GLY A 62 14.06 -6.37 7.71
C GLY A 62 15.08 -5.25 7.90
N MET A 63 14.62 -3.99 7.89
CA MET A 63 15.45 -2.81 8.12
C MET A 63 14.87 -1.97 9.28
N GLU A 64 15.61 -1.89 10.38
CA GLU A 64 15.15 -1.21 11.60
C GLU A 64 14.66 0.22 11.34
N GLU A 65 15.34 0.97 10.48
CA GLU A 65 14.97 2.32 10.10
C GLU A 65 13.56 2.42 9.49
N HIS A 66 13.11 1.38 8.78
CA HIS A 66 11.83 1.35 8.08
C HIS A 66 10.74 0.62 8.85
N ASP A 67 11.12 -0.30 9.72
CA ASP A 67 10.19 -1.23 10.34
C ASP A 67 9.50 -0.66 11.60
N GLN A 68 9.86 0.57 12.03
CA GLN A 68 9.27 1.25 13.19
C GLN A 68 7.84 1.75 12.95
N GLU A 69 7.41 1.86 11.70
CA GLU A 69 6.14 2.49 11.35
C GLU A 69 5.03 1.49 10.98
N GLY A 70 5.27 0.17 11.09
CA GLY A 70 4.24 -0.85 10.86
C GLY A 70 3.65 -0.85 9.45
N ARG A 71 4.49 -0.66 8.41
CA ARG A 71 4.04 -0.36 7.04
C ARG A 71 3.88 -1.57 6.13
N VAL A 72 4.52 -2.69 6.44
CA VAL A 72 4.56 -3.85 5.54
C VAL A 72 4.22 -5.12 6.29
N ILE A 73 3.32 -5.92 5.73
CA ILE A 73 3.09 -7.32 6.11
C ILE A 73 3.27 -8.17 4.85
N THR A 74 4.09 -9.20 4.95
CA THR A 74 4.26 -10.20 3.90
C THR A 74 3.73 -11.54 4.40
N ALA A 75 2.72 -12.07 3.71
CA ALA A 75 2.22 -13.43 3.93
C ALA A 75 2.74 -14.36 2.85
N ASP A 76 3.45 -15.40 3.24
CA ASP A 76 3.97 -16.43 2.34
C ASP A 76 2.96 -17.57 2.22
N PHE A 77 2.40 -17.75 1.04
CA PHE A 77 1.52 -18.87 0.70
C PHE A 77 2.28 -19.92 -0.13
N ASN A 78 1.64 -21.05 -0.45
CA ASN A 78 2.31 -22.14 -1.17
C ASN A 78 2.84 -21.71 -2.53
N ASP A 79 2.10 -20.89 -3.27
CA ASP A 79 2.31 -20.54 -4.67
C ASP A 79 2.69 -19.08 -4.90
N HIS A 80 2.49 -18.20 -3.93
CA HIS A 80 2.78 -16.77 -4.03
C HIS A 80 3.10 -16.15 -2.67
N CYS A 81 3.65 -14.94 -2.69
CA CYS A 81 3.72 -14.04 -1.54
C CYS A 81 2.71 -12.89 -1.73
N LEU A 82 1.89 -12.62 -0.73
CA LEU A 82 1.05 -11.42 -0.66
C LEU A 82 1.74 -10.39 0.22
N VAL A 83 2.03 -9.22 -0.34
CA VAL A 83 2.62 -8.09 0.39
C VAL A 83 1.59 -6.97 0.45
N THR A 84 1.16 -6.61 1.66
CA THR A 84 0.39 -5.38 1.87
C THR A 84 1.30 -4.28 2.38
N CYS A 85 1.17 -3.11 1.79
CA CYS A 85 2.03 -1.97 2.06
C CYS A 85 1.23 -0.70 2.33
N TYR A 86 1.72 0.12 3.26
CA TYR A 86 1.36 1.51 3.44
C TYR A 86 2.61 2.37 3.25
N THR A 87 2.86 2.78 2.02
CA THR A 87 4.04 3.55 1.65
C THR A 87 4.11 4.88 2.41
N PRO A 88 5.28 5.31 2.90
CA PRO A 88 5.41 6.61 3.57
C PRO A 88 4.94 7.77 2.67
N ASN A 89 4.09 8.64 3.19
CA ASN A 89 3.72 9.87 2.50
C ASN A 89 4.84 10.91 2.61
N SER A 90 5.13 11.62 1.51
CA SER A 90 6.15 12.67 1.48
C SER A 90 5.80 13.91 2.28
N GLN A 91 4.55 14.02 2.73
CA GLN A 91 3.97 15.08 3.57
C GLN A 91 3.92 16.45 2.87
N ARG A 92 3.22 17.38 3.52
CA ARG A 92 3.10 18.75 3.04
C ARG A 92 4.48 19.41 2.91
N GLY A 93 4.70 20.09 1.81
CA GLY A 93 6.00 20.72 1.52
C GLY A 93 7.12 19.73 1.27
N LEU A 94 6.77 18.46 0.99
CA LEU A 94 7.70 17.37 0.68
C LEU A 94 8.74 17.11 1.79
N ALA A 95 8.36 17.38 3.05
CA ALA A 95 9.24 17.30 4.21
C ALA A 95 9.88 15.91 4.41
N ARG A 96 9.25 14.86 3.90
CA ARG A 96 9.74 13.47 3.98
C ARG A 96 10.14 12.88 2.63
N LEU A 97 10.22 13.66 1.56
CA LEU A 97 10.51 13.13 0.21
C LEU A 97 11.83 12.36 0.17
N THR A 98 12.89 12.90 0.76
CA THR A 98 14.22 12.22 0.79
C THR A 98 14.15 10.86 1.48
N TYR A 99 13.44 10.77 2.61
CA TYR A 99 13.21 9.51 3.30
C TYR A 99 12.37 8.56 2.44
N ARG A 100 11.30 9.08 1.80
CA ARG A 100 10.43 8.32 0.93
C ARG A 100 11.21 7.69 -0.23
N MET A 101 12.12 8.42 -0.87
CA MET A 101 12.94 7.90 -1.98
C MET A 101 13.83 6.75 -1.52
N LYS A 102 14.51 6.91 -0.38
CA LYS A 102 15.30 5.82 0.21
C LYS A 102 14.43 4.60 0.53
N TRP A 103 13.29 4.82 1.15
CA TRP A 103 12.35 3.74 1.49
C TRP A 103 11.88 2.97 0.25
N GLU A 104 11.58 3.67 -0.86
CA GLU A 104 11.18 3.04 -2.13
C GLU A 104 12.30 2.15 -2.71
N ASP A 105 13.55 2.60 -2.67
CA ASP A 105 14.70 1.82 -3.14
C ASP A 105 14.86 0.53 -2.32
N ASP A 106 14.79 0.63 -1.01
CA ASP A 106 14.93 -0.50 -0.11
C ASP A 106 13.73 -1.45 -0.21
N PHE A 107 12.52 -0.92 -0.35
CA PHE A 107 11.30 -1.72 -0.54
C PHE A 107 11.29 -2.44 -1.90
N LYS A 108 11.68 -1.75 -2.98
CA LYS A 108 11.84 -2.38 -4.31
C LYS A 108 12.81 -3.55 -4.23
N LYS A 109 13.98 -3.37 -3.61
CA LYS A 109 14.94 -4.45 -3.41
C LYS A 109 14.33 -5.64 -2.64
N TYR A 110 13.59 -5.36 -1.57
CA TYR A 110 12.89 -6.39 -0.80
C TYR A 110 11.90 -7.18 -1.67
N LEU A 111 11.07 -6.50 -2.47
CA LEU A 111 10.11 -7.13 -3.37
C LEU A 111 10.79 -7.99 -4.44
N LEU A 112 11.90 -7.50 -5.03
CA LEU A 112 12.68 -8.25 -6.01
C LEU A 112 13.33 -9.49 -5.40
N ASP A 113 13.79 -9.42 -4.16
CA ASP A 113 14.35 -10.59 -3.46
C ASP A 113 13.26 -11.65 -3.15
N LEU A 114 12.03 -11.24 -2.85
CA LEU A 114 10.89 -12.14 -2.74
C LEU A 114 10.55 -12.78 -4.09
N SER A 115 10.50 -11.99 -5.15
CA SER A 115 10.10 -12.44 -6.49
C SER A 115 11.04 -13.48 -7.10
N LYS A 116 12.30 -13.53 -6.65
CA LYS A 116 13.24 -14.61 -7.02
C LYS A 116 12.80 -15.99 -6.53
N LYS A 117 11.96 -16.05 -5.51
CA LYS A 117 11.51 -17.29 -4.87
C LYS A 117 10.11 -17.71 -5.32
N LYS A 118 9.19 -16.75 -5.38
CA LYS A 118 7.77 -16.95 -5.72
C LYS A 118 7.19 -15.69 -6.38
N PRO A 119 6.09 -15.83 -7.16
CA PRO A 119 5.29 -14.69 -7.59
C PRO A 119 4.91 -13.80 -6.40
N VAL A 120 4.96 -12.49 -6.58
CA VAL A 120 4.60 -11.52 -5.56
C VAL A 120 3.36 -10.74 -6.00
N ILE A 121 2.35 -10.71 -5.13
CA ILE A 121 1.19 -9.83 -5.25
C ILE A 121 1.41 -8.68 -4.27
N LEU A 122 1.60 -7.47 -4.79
CA LEU A 122 1.69 -6.25 -4.00
C LEU A 122 0.35 -5.53 -4.02
N CYS A 123 -0.16 -5.18 -2.85
CA CYS A 123 -1.35 -4.35 -2.71
C CYS A 123 -1.21 -3.38 -1.53
N GLY A 124 -2.05 -2.37 -1.50
CA GLY A 124 -2.08 -1.41 -0.39
C GLY A 124 -2.21 0.03 -0.85
N ASP A 125 -1.86 0.95 0.05
CA ASP A 125 -1.77 2.38 -0.25
C ASP A 125 -0.31 2.73 -0.61
N LEU A 126 -0.05 2.87 -1.90
CA LEU A 126 1.29 3.19 -2.40
C LEU A 126 1.59 4.70 -2.35
N ASN A 127 0.64 5.53 -1.93
CA ASN A 127 0.80 6.98 -1.82
C ASN A 127 1.41 7.64 -3.09
N VAL A 128 1.02 7.14 -4.26
CA VAL A 128 1.43 7.67 -5.55
C VAL A 128 0.33 7.47 -6.60
N ALA A 129 0.05 8.51 -7.38
CA ALA A 129 -0.59 8.40 -8.67
C ALA A 129 0.53 8.32 -9.73
N HIS A 130 0.56 7.25 -10.54
CA HIS A 130 1.70 6.99 -11.41
C HIS A 130 1.70 7.89 -12.64
N GLU A 131 0.63 7.86 -13.40
CA GLU A 131 0.49 8.61 -14.65
C GLU A 131 -0.50 9.78 -14.49
N GLU A 132 -0.47 10.74 -15.40
CA GLU A 132 -1.41 11.86 -15.39
C GLU A 132 -2.87 11.42 -15.44
N ILE A 133 -3.15 10.30 -16.10
CA ILE A 133 -4.50 9.70 -16.18
C ILE A 133 -4.99 9.18 -14.82
N ASP A 134 -4.10 8.99 -13.84
CA ASP A 134 -4.40 8.47 -12.51
C ASP A 134 -4.82 9.57 -11.51
N LEU A 135 -4.83 10.84 -11.95
CA LEU A 135 -5.13 12.00 -11.12
C LEU A 135 -6.05 12.98 -11.85
N ALA A 136 -7.05 13.53 -11.16
CA ALA A 136 -8.02 14.45 -11.78
C ALA A 136 -7.42 15.80 -12.23
N ASN A 137 -6.39 16.30 -11.53
CA ASN A 137 -5.77 17.61 -11.79
C ASN A 137 -4.25 17.51 -11.83
N PRO A 138 -3.64 16.76 -12.78
CA PRO A 138 -2.21 16.48 -12.78
C PRO A 138 -1.35 17.74 -12.85
N ALA A 139 -1.67 18.69 -13.75
CA ALA A 139 -0.86 19.88 -13.99
C ALA A 139 -0.59 20.74 -12.74
N SER A 140 -1.47 20.72 -11.75
CA SER A 140 -1.32 21.48 -10.50
C SER A 140 -0.68 20.69 -9.36
N ASN A 141 -0.36 19.42 -9.57
CA ASN A 141 0.04 18.51 -8.49
C ASN A 141 1.48 18.00 -8.56
N HIS A 142 2.27 18.34 -9.59
CA HIS A 142 3.67 17.89 -9.74
C HIS A 142 4.60 18.23 -8.57
N MET A 143 4.24 19.21 -7.74
CA MET A 143 4.99 19.58 -6.54
C MET A 143 4.29 19.17 -5.24
N ASN A 144 3.29 18.32 -5.33
CA ASN A 144 2.54 17.80 -4.18
C ASN A 144 2.90 16.34 -3.89
N ALA A 145 2.88 15.97 -2.61
CA ALA A 145 3.09 14.60 -2.18
C ALA A 145 2.11 13.64 -2.86
N GLY A 146 2.61 12.53 -3.36
CA GLY A 146 1.87 11.51 -4.10
C GLY A 146 1.83 11.72 -5.62
N PHE A 147 2.42 12.85 -6.13
CA PHE A 147 2.48 13.09 -7.58
C PHE A 147 3.75 13.84 -8.03
N THR A 148 4.79 13.87 -7.21
CA THR A 148 6.09 14.40 -7.65
C THR A 148 6.71 13.49 -8.70
N ASP A 149 7.55 14.06 -9.58
CA ASP A 149 8.25 13.28 -10.59
C ASP A 149 9.13 12.19 -9.95
N ASP A 150 9.75 12.47 -8.79
CA ASP A 150 10.54 11.50 -8.05
C ASP A 150 9.70 10.29 -7.60
N GLU A 151 8.52 10.51 -7.01
CA GLU A 151 7.61 9.44 -6.57
C GLU A 151 7.10 8.61 -7.76
N ARG A 152 6.70 9.28 -8.85
CA ARG A 152 6.25 8.64 -10.08
C ARG A 152 7.37 7.82 -10.74
N ASN A 153 8.60 8.33 -10.76
CA ASN A 153 9.76 7.61 -11.27
C ASN A 153 10.03 6.34 -10.48
N LYS A 154 9.87 6.34 -9.15
CA LYS A 154 10.01 5.12 -8.33
C LYS A 154 8.98 4.05 -8.71
N MET A 155 7.75 4.45 -8.99
CA MET A 155 6.74 3.51 -9.50
C MET A 155 7.13 2.98 -10.89
N THR A 156 7.60 3.83 -11.78
CA THR A 156 8.11 3.43 -13.11
C THR A 156 9.26 2.43 -12.99
N GLU A 157 10.22 2.67 -12.09
CA GLU A 157 11.33 1.74 -11.83
C GLU A 157 10.81 0.38 -11.35
N LEU A 158 9.88 0.34 -10.40
CA LEU A 158 9.30 -0.90 -9.88
C LEU A 158 8.63 -1.70 -11.02
N LEU A 159 7.84 -1.05 -11.87
CA LEU A 159 7.19 -1.69 -13.00
C LEU A 159 8.21 -2.18 -14.05
N SER A 160 9.27 -1.42 -14.30
CA SER A 160 10.34 -1.79 -15.23
C SER A 160 11.14 -3.00 -14.75
N ASP A 161 11.21 -3.22 -13.44
CA ASP A 161 11.88 -4.37 -12.83
C ASP A 161 11.01 -5.65 -12.79
N GLY A 162 9.85 -5.65 -13.48
CA GLY A 162 9.04 -6.85 -13.75
C GLY A 162 7.71 -6.91 -13.00
N PHE A 163 7.33 -5.87 -12.26
CA PHE A 163 5.99 -5.75 -11.73
C PHE A 163 5.02 -5.21 -12.80
N THR A 164 3.74 -5.53 -12.63
CA THR A 164 2.68 -5.08 -13.53
C THR A 164 1.57 -4.40 -12.75
N ASP A 165 1.24 -3.16 -13.11
CA ASP A 165 -0.01 -2.54 -12.66
C ASP A 165 -1.19 -3.26 -13.31
N SER A 166 -1.87 -4.09 -12.55
CA SER A 166 -2.96 -4.94 -13.05
C SER A 166 -4.14 -4.12 -13.56
N PHE A 167 -4.44 -2.95 -12.93
CA PHE A 167 -5.52 -2.11 -13.39
C PHE A 167 -5.19 -1.47 -14.74
N ARG A 168 -4.00 -0.90 -14.89
CA ARG A 168 -3.58 -0.29 -16.15
C ARG A 168 -3.34 -1.32 -17.24
N TYR A 169 -2.89 -2.51 -16.90
CA TYR A 169 -2.77 -3.60 -17.86
C TYR A 169 -4.13 -3.98 -18.49
N LEU A 170 -5.18 -4.04 -17.67
CA LEU A 170 -6.53 -4.42 -18.13
C LEU A 170 -7.33 -3.22 -18.68
N HIS A 171 -7.02 -2.00 -18.26
CA HIS A 171 -7.79 -0.78 -18.53
C HIS A 171 -6.88 0.40 -18.88
N GLN A 172 -6.06 0.23 -19.92
CA GLN A 172 -4.96 1.14 -20.29
C GLN A 172 -5.39 2.62 -20.41
N ASP A 173 -6.52 2.85 -21.10
CA ASP A 173 -7.00 4.21 -21.42
C ASP A 173 -8.19 4.67 -20.59
N LYS A 174 -8.52 3.94 -19.50
CA LYS A 174 -9.68 4.27 -18.70
C LYS A 174 -9.41 5.51 -17.85
N LYS A 175 -10.07 6.62 -18.24
CA LYS A 175 -10.05 7.88 -17.50
C LYS A 175 -11.04 7.86 -16.34
N ASP A 176 -10.88 8.83 -15.43
CA ASP A 176 -11.77 9.09 -14.31
C ASP A 176 -11.98 7.88 -13.37
N ALA A 177 -10.95 7.02 -13.32
CA ALA A 177 -10.90 5.85 -12.47
C ALA A 177 -9.86 6.05 -11.37
N TYR A 178 -10.31 6.50 -10.22
CA TYR A 178 -9.46 6.80 -9.07
C TYR A 178 -9.70 5.81 -7.95
N SER A 179 -8.69 5.58 -7.11
CA SER A 179 -8.76 4.70 -5.93
C SER A 179 -8.78 5.48 -4.61
N TRP A 180 -8.53 6.78 -4.65
CA TRP A 180 -8.51 7.64 -3.47
C TRP A 180 -9.14 9.00 -3.75
N TRP A 181 -9.81 9.58 -2.74
CA TRP A 181 -10.41 10.92 -2.78
C TRP A 181 -10.17 11.62 -1.45
N SER A 182 -9.85 12.90 -1.53
CA SER A 182 -9.78 13.75 -0.34
C SER A 182 -11.15 13.82 0.38
N TYR A 183 -11.13 13.89 1.71
CA TYR A 183 -12.33 14.13 2.52
C TYR A 183 -12.88 15.55 2.38
N PHE A 184 -12.11 16.48 1.77
CA PHE A 184 -12.51 17.88 1.60
C PHE A 184 -13.33 18.08 0.32
N ALA A 185 -14.14 19.14 0.33
CA ALA A 185 -14.86 19.68 -0.84
C ALA A 185 -15.70 18.63 -1.62
N LYS A 186 -16.17 17.58 -0.94
CA LYS A 186 -16.96 16.50 -1.57
C LYS A 186 -16.24 15.84 -2.76
N SER A 187 -14.95 15.68 -2.66
CA SER A 187 -14.10 15.18 -3.74
C SER A 187 -14.60 13.86 -4.32
N ARG A 188 -15.06 12.92 -3.47
CA ARG A 188 -15.58 11.63 -3.93
C ARG A 188 -16.88 11.76 -4.71
N GLU A 189 -17.83 12.62 -4.26
CA GLU A 189 -19.10 12.88 -4.98
C GLU A 189 -18.84 13.52 -6.35
N ARG A 190 -17.80 14.34 -6.46
CA ARG A 190 -17.38 15.04 -7.67
C ARG A 190 -16.42 14.26 -8.54
N ASN A 191 -16.01 13.07 -8.11
CA ASN A 191 -14.97 12.24 -8.72
C ASN A 191 -13.67 13.01 -9.00
N ILE A 192 -13.20 13.78 -8.01
CA ILE A 192 -11.90 14.46 -8.04
C ILE A 192 -10.93 13.67 -7.16
N GLY A 193 -10.29 12.68 -7.75
CA GLY A 193 -9.35 11.79 -7.11
C GLY A 193 -7.91 12.12 -7.43
#